data_a657fa8cc683310cbf773dcf28f2be38
#
_entry.id   a657fa8cc683310cbf773dcf28f2be38
#
_cell.length_a   1.000
_cell.length_b   1.000
_cell.length_c   1.000
_cell.angle_alpha   90.00
_cell.angle_beta   90.00
_cell.angle_gamma   90.00
#
_symmetry.space_group_name_H-M   'P 1'
#
loop_
_entity.id
_entity.type
_entity.pdbx_description
1 polymer ?
#
loop_
_entity_poly.entity_id
_entity_poly.type
_entity_poly.pdbx_seq_one_letter_code
_entity_poly.pdbx_strand_id
1 'polypeptide(L)'
;EYVARIASVLQSDNAYVDGKGREYYQDLVLNKSSIRQWSMKRMADRCFDDNTAIWYESPGYSTTVINDFASFANRMDVEAGMDLFKELPVLKRAVMTSPQYLMPNRMICGFGDTHPNYLNTRAADQVLEYARRHGDEAAVREFGALKDAISADAPKESVERYVSPSFYAPNVSWLMQRTGMDARHDLAISLNGSLGNHMHANGISMELYGKGFVLGPDGGIGRTLYSGADYKEYYSQFPAHNTVCVNGKSGYAVMMSNHAFNVDARYPDTNEKGAFVPATFSQVSFVEPETQARQMRTNGIVKTSDTGGYYVDIFRSRADGGGQQFHDYFYHNLGQTMTLTGTAGEDLGLKSSEELAFAGGNLYAYSYLYDKKSARTASDVKAVFTTECPDGRKIDMTMWMQGYDGREVFRALSPVNLEYERLPKFMPYNVEEQPVLTYVARQHGDAWTKPYVAVFEPSDSGEPSEIQTVEFFKPSGKDAVGIKVVMKNGRTDYIFSAPQKTKMKYGGMKVDAVYAIISNGKTILCK
;
A
#
# COMPACT_ATOMS: atom_id res chain seq x y z
N GLU A 1 -14.97 -25.02 -5.97
CA GLU A 1 -15.12 -25.60 -4.63
C GLU A 1 -16.47 -26.32 -4.45
N TYR A 2 -17.62 -25.63 -4.59
CA TYR A 2 -18.94 -26.23 -4.34
C TYR A 2 -19.20 -27.51 -5.16
N VAL A 3 -18.87 -27.52 -6.46
CA VAL A 3 -19.06 -28.70 -7.31
C VAL A 3 -18.27 -29.90 -6.81
N ALA A 4 -17.00 -29.69 -6.43
CA ALA A 4 -16.15 -30.77 -5.91
C ALA A 4 -16.65 -31.27 -4.54
N ARG A 5 -17.15 -30.38 -3.68
CA ARG A 5 -17.75 -30.75 -2.38
C ARG A 5 -19.02 -31.56 -2.56
N ILE A 6 -19.90 -31.18 -3.49
CA ILE A 6 -21.09 -31.96 -3.81
C ILE A 6 -20.68 -33.30 -4.43
N ALA A 7 -19.64 -33.31 -5.27
CA ALA A 7 -19.15 -34.54 -5.87
C ALA A 7 -18.70 -35.59 -4.83
N SER A 8 -18.12 -35.18 -3.68
CA SER A 8 -17.65 -36.14 -2.69
C SER A 8 -18.75 -36.98 -2.05
N VAL A 9 -20.02 -36.55 -2.11
CA VAL A 9 -21.16 -37.35 -1.64
C VAL A 9 -21.86 -38.20 -2.73
N LEU A 10 -21.42 -38.09 -3.98
CA LEU A 10 -21.91 -38.94 -5.07
C LEU A 10 -21.26 -40.33 -5.01
N GLN A 11 -21.96 -41.29 -5.60
CA GLN A 11 -21.37 -42.60 -5.88
C GLN A 11 -20.31 -42.49 -7.01
N SER A 12 -19.52 -43.54 -7.18
CA SER A 12 -18.55 -43.63 -8.26
C SER A 12 -19.24 -43.52 -9.65
N ASP A 13 -18.50 -43.07 -10.65
CA ASP A 13 -18.99 -42.81 -12.02
C ASP A 13 -19.77 -43.97 -12.63
N ASN A 14 -19.36 -45.21 -12.34
CA ASN A 14 -20.00 -46.42 -12.84
C ASN A 14 -21.40 -46.67 -12.24
N ALA A 15 -21.80 -46.00 -11.20
CA ALA A 15 -23.15 -46.08 -10.62
C ALA A 15 -24.17 -45.24 -11.39
N TYR A 16 -23.74 -44.43 -12.35
CA TYR A 16 -24.61 -43.55 -13.12
C TYR A 16 -24.62 -43.93 -14.59
N VAL A 17 -25.79 -43.84 -15.21
CA VAL A 17 -26.01 -44.22 -16.63
C VAL A 17 -25.17 -43.35 -17.58
N ASP A 18 -24.96 -42.08 -17.25
CA ASP A 18 -24.17 -41.13 -18.04
C ASP A 18 -22.69 -41.10 -17.65
N GLY A 19 -22.26 -41.96 -16.70
CA GLY A 19 -20.89 -42.03 -16.24
C GLY A 19 -20.42 -40.77 -15.50
N LYS A 20 -21.35 -39.97 -14.94
CA LYS A 20 -21.02 -38.69 -14.29
C LYS A 20 -21.26 -38.75 -12.79
N GLY A 21 -20.42 -39.47 -12.10
CA GLY A 21 -20.40 -39.59 -10.65
C GLY A 21 -19.33 -38.73 -10.00
N ARG A 22 -18.81 -39.23 -8.90
CA ARG A 22 -17.82 -38.52 -8.06
C ARG A 22 -16.58 -38.13 -8.82
N GLU A 23 -15.95 -39.09 -9.47
CA GLU A 23 -14.66 -38.94 -10.13
C GLU A 23 -14.77 -37.97 -11.32
N TYR A 24 -15.86 -38.05 -12.08
CA TYR A 24 -16.13 -37.13 -13.19
C TYR A 24 -16.20 -35.67 -12.72
N TYR A 25 -16.96 -35.36 -11.67
CA TYR A 25 -17.08 -33.99 -11.21
C TYR A 25 -15.85 -33.50 -10.46
N GLN A 26 -15.10 -34.37 -9.78
CA GLN A 26 -13.81 -34.05 -9.20
C GLN A 26 -12.79 -33.70 -10.29
N ASP A 27 -12.68 -34.51 -11.35
CA ASP A 27 -11.82 -34.23 -12.50
C ASP A 27 -12.22 -32.94 -13.22
N LEU A 28 -13.55 -32.71 -13.36
CA LEU A 28 -14.05 -31.48 -13.96
C LEU A 28 -13.55 -30.23 -13.22
N VAL A 29 -13.61 -30.21 -11.89
CA VAL A 29 -13.18 -29.05 -11.10
C VAL A 29 -11.65 -28.92 -11.07
N LEU A 30 -10.95 -30.04 -10.93
CA LEU A 30 -9.49 -30.01 -10.74
C LEU A 30 -8.73 -29.80 -12.04
N ASN A 31 -9.17 -30.40 -13.15
CA ASN A 31 -8.39 -30.52 -14.36
C ASN A 31 -9.03 -29.90 -15.62
N LYS A 32 -10.35 -29.73 -15.65
CA LYS A 32 -11.06 -29.25 -16.86
C LYS A 32 -11.36 -27.75 -16.75
N SER A 33 -10.96 -27.01 -17.76
CA SER A 33 -11.31 -25.59 -17.89
C SER A 33 -12.38 -25.40 -18.95
N SER A 34 -13.34 -24.51 -18.68
CA SER A 34 -14.31 -24.03 -19.67
C SER A 34 -14.01 -22.58 -20.04
N ILE A 35 -14.77 -22.02 -20.96
CA ILE A 35 -14.68 -20.61 -21.33
C ILE A 35 -15.03 -19.67 -20.18
N ARG A 36 -15.83 -20.13 -19.19
CA ARG A 36 -16.32 -19.34 -18.06
C ARG A 36 -15.61 -19.65 -16.75
N GLN A 37 -15.00 -20.82 -16.64
CA GLN A 37 -14.42 -21.31 -15.38
C GLN A 37 -13.13 -22.03 -15.63
N TRP A 38 -12.05 -21.59 -15.04
CA TRP A 38 -10.78 -22.31 -15.01
C TRP A 38 -10.82 -23.46 -14.02
N SER A 39 -10.09 -24.52 -14.32
CA SER A 39 -9.83 -25.58 -13.34
C SER A 39 -9.00 -25.05 -12.18
N MET A 40 -9.09 -25.70 -11.02
CA MET A 40 -8.32 -25.29 -9.85
C MET A 40 -6.79 -25.34 -10.11
N LYS A 41 -6.32 -26.39 -10.80
CA LYS A 41 -4.88 -26.48 -11.16
C LYS A 41 -4.46 -25.33 -12.07
N ARG A 42 -5.29 -24.97 -13.05
CA ARG A 42 -5.01 -23.82 -13.92
C ARG A 42 -5.05 -22.49 -13.15
N MET A 43 -5.99 -22.33 -12.22
CA MET A 43 -6.03 -21.15 -11.38
C MET A 43 -4.77 -21.06 -10.49
N ALA A 44 -4.38 -22.17 -9.86
CA ALA A 44 -3.17 -22.22 -9.06
C ALA A 44 -1.89 -21.88 -9.87
N ASP A 45 -1.80 -22.40 -11.10
CA ASP A 45 -0.69 -22.15 -12.02
C ASP A 45 -0.61 -20.71 -12.53
N ARG A 46 -1.76 -20.04 -12.71
CA ARG A 46 -1.84 -18.76 -13.39
C ARG A 46 -2.02 -17.55 -12.48
N CYS A 47 -2.60 -17.74 -11.31
CA CYS A 47 -2.97 -16.65 -10.43
C CYS A 47 -2.04 -16.50 -9.22
N PHE A 48 -1.32 -17.55 -8.80
CA PHE A 48 -0.22 -17.38 -7.87
C PHE A 48 1.05 -16.99 -8.62
N ASP A 49 1.77 -16.03 -8.08
CA ASP A 49 3.11 -15.69 -8.59
C ASP A 49 4.11 -16.81 -8.28
N ASP A 50 4.91 -17.20 -9.27
CA ASP A 50 5.85 -18.32 -9.16
C ASP A 50 6.92 -18.11 -8.08
N ASN A 51 7.33 -16.86 -7.84
CA ASN A 51 8.39 -16.54 -6.90
C ASN A 51 7.86 -16.21 -5.51
N THR A 52 6.81 -15.39 -5.43
CA THR A 52 6.28 -14.89 -4.16
C THR A 52 5.10 -15.70 -3.62
N ALA A 53 4.44 -16.49 -4.47
CA ALA A 53 3.18 -17.18 -4.18
C ALA A 53 2.03 -16.23 -3.75
N ILE A 54 2.09 -14.96 -4.11
CA ILE A 54 1.00 -14.01 -3.92
C ILE A 54 -0.09 -14.30 -4.97
N TRP A 55 -1.34 -14.29 -4.53
CA TRP A 55 -2.50 -14.45 -5.40
C TRP A 55 -2.83 -13.15 -6.15
N TYR A 56 -3.37 -13.25 -7.37
CA TYR A 56 -3.63 -12.15 -8.31
C TYR A 56 -4.88 -11.31 -7.97
N GLU A 57 -5.03 -10.92 -6.70
CA GLU A 57 -6.14 -10.09 -6.20
C GLU A 57 -5.68 -9.17 -5.07
N SER A 58 -6.56 -8.24 -4.63
CA SER A 58 -6.34 -7.41 -3.45
C SER A 58 -6.10 -8.26 -2.18
N PRO A 59 -5.45 -7.71 -1.13
CA PRO A 59 -5.05 -8.48 0.05
C PRO A 59 -6.20 -9.23 0.73
N GLY A 60 -7.37 -8.60 0.85
CA GLY A 60 -8.56 -9.21 1.47
C GLY A 60 -9.03 -10.46 0.72
N TYR A 61 -9.13 -10.34 -0.60
CA TYR A 61 -9.50 -11.46 -1.47
C TYR A 61 -8.40 -12.50 -1.56
N SER A 62 -7.15 -12.10 -1.67
CA SER A 62 -6.00 -13.03 -1.68
C SER A 62 -5.97 -13.92 -0.44
N THR A 63 -6.12 -13.35 0.75
CA THR A 63 -6.12 -14.12 1.99
C THR A 63 -7.34 -15.04 2.10
N THR A 64 -8.50 -14.61 1.60
CA THR A 64 -9.71 -15.44 1.52
C THR A 64 -9.51 -16.62 0.59
N VAL A 65 -8.98 -16.41 -0.61
CA VAL A 65 -8.71 -17.48 -1.58
C VAL A 65 -7.68 -18.48 -1.05
N ILE A 66 -6.61 -18.01 -0.40
CA ILE A 66 -5.62 -18.91 0.23
C ILE A 66 -6.27 -19.80 1.29
N ASN A 67 -7.16 -19.25 2.12
CA ASN A 67 -7.92 -20.01 3.11
C ASN A 67 -8.84 -21.07 2.45
N ASP A 68 -9.52 -20.70 1.37
CA ASP A 68 -10.44 -21.60 0.67
C ASP A 68 -9.68 -22.71 -0.05
N PHE A 69 -8.57 -22.42 -0.72
CA PHE A 69 -7.71 -23.44 -1.32
C PHE A 69 -7.13 -24.40 -0.28
N ALA A 70 -6.61 -23.89 0.84
CA ALA A 70 -6.07 -24.74 1.91
C ALA A 70 -7.15 -25.64 2.53
N SER A 71 -8.34 -25.08 2.79
CA SER A 71 -9.48 -25.84 3.32
C SER A 71 -9.95 -26.90 2.33
N PHE A 72 -10.01 -26.57 1.06
CA PHE A 72 -10.39 -27.52 0.01
C PHE A 72 -9.35 -28.63 -0.14
N ALA A 73 -8.04 -28.28 -0.17
CA ALA A 73 -6.97 -29.28 -0.28
C ALA A 73 -6.98 -30.27 0.91
N ASN A 74 -7.15 -29.76 2.13
CA ASN A 74 -7.26 -30.58 3.32
C ASN A 74 -8.47 -31.54 3.28
N ARG A 75 -9.60 -31.04 2.79
CA ARG A 75 -10.81 -31.84 2.63
C ARG A 75 -10.65 -32.94 1.57
N MET A 76 -10.07 -32.62 0.42
CA MET A 76 -9.85 -33.61 -0.65
C MET A 76 -8.88 -34.73 -0.23
N ASP A 77 -7.92 -34.41 0.60
CA ASP A 77 -7.05 -35.42 1.23
C ASP A 77 -7.87 -36.40 2.10
N VAL A 78 -8.75 -35.88 2.95
CA VAL A 78 -9.58 -36.70 3.87
C VAL A 78 -10.69 -37.48 3.15
N GLU A 79 -11.43 -36.82 2.26
CA GLU A 79 -12.65 -37.37 1.67
C GLU A 79 -12.40 -38.18 0.39
N ALA A 80 -11.32 -37.87 -0.34
CA ALA A 80 -11.05 -38.46 -1.65
C ALA A 80 -9.65 -39.07 -1.80
N GLY A 81 -8.78 -38.96 -0.78
CA GLY A 81 -7.41 -39.42 -0.86
C GLY A 81 -6.56 -38.63 -1.88
N MET A 82 -6.97 -37.41 -2.22
CA MET A 82 -6.28 -36.55 -3.18
C MET A 82 -5.33 -35.59 -2.48
N ASP A 83 -4.05 -35.81 -2.64
CA ASP A 83 -3.00 -34.99 -2.01
C ASP A 83 -2.72 -33.71 -2.80
N LEU A 84 -3.62 -32.74 -2.70
CA LEU A 84 -3.49 -31.46 -3.40
C LEU A 84 -2.37 -30.58 -2.85
N PHE A 85 -1.95 -30.72 -1.61
CA PHE A 85 -0.79 -30.01 -1.07
C PHE A 85 0.53 -30.49 -1.68
N LYS A 86 0.58 -31.74 -2.12
CA LYS A 86 1.72 -32.30 -2.85
C LYS A 86 1.65 -31.94 -4.35
N GLU A 87 0.46 -32.03 -4.94
CA GLU A 87 0.25 -31.68 -6.36
C GLU A 87 0.41 -30.17 -6.64
N LEU A 88 0.04 -29.33 -5.68
CA LEU A 88 0.06 -27.87 -5.77
C LEU A 88 0.90 -27.28 -4.62
N PRO A 89 2.22 -27.42 -4.65
CA PRO A 89 3.10 -26.96 -3.54
C PRO A 89 3.05 -25.45 -3.32
N VAL A 90 2.56 -24.69 -4.30
CA VAL A 90 2.31 -23.24 -4.18
C VAL A 90 1.35 -22.92 -3.04
N LEU A 91 0.41 -23.80 -2.68
CA LEU A 91 -0.54 -23.57 -1.60
C LEU A 91 0.16 -23.41 -0.25
N LYS A 92 1.10 -24.32 0.09
CA LYS A 92 1.91 -24.19 1.31
C LYS A 92 2.76 -22.92 1.28
N ARG A 93 3.38 -22.59 0.13
CA ARG A 93 4.15 -21.36 -0.04
C ARG A 93 3.31 -20.11 0.15
N ALA A 94 2.08 -20.09 -0.38
CA ALA A 94 1.15 -18.97 -0.24
C ALA A 94 0.79 -18.71 1.24
N VAL A 95 0.53 -19.77 2.01
CA VAL A 95 0.32 -19.65 3.46
C VAL A 95 1.55 -19.07 4.15
N MET A 96 2.77 -19.54 3.81
CA MET A 96 4.03 -19.03 4.37
C MET A 96 4.38 -17.60 3.92
N THR A 97 3.82 -17.12 2.85
CA THR A 97 4.04 -15.75 2.34
C THR A 97 2.98 -14.77 2.84
N SER A 98 1.81 -15.24 3.25
CA SER A 98 0.71 -14.37 3.68
C SER A 98 1.07 -13.32 4.76
N PRO A 99 2.05 -13.53 5.68
CA PRO A 99 2.50 -12.49 6.59
C PRO A 99 3.06 -11.23 5.90
N GLN A 100 3.45 -11.31 4.62
CA GLN A 100 3.91 -10.13 3.88
C GLN A 100 2.83 -9.04 3.75
N TYR A 101 1.54 -9.40 3.87
CA TYR A 101 0.46 -8.41 3.89
C TYR A 101 0.41 -7.59 5.20
N LEU A 102 1.09 -8.01 6.27
CA LEU A 102 0.96 -7.40 7.59
C LEU A 102 1.61 -6.03 7.68
N MET A 103 0.87 -5.04 8.16
CA MET A 103 1.40 -3.84 8.79
C MET A 103 1.98 -4.19 10.18
N PRO A 104 2.81 -3.31 10.79
CA PRO A 104 3.39 -3.60 12.10
C PRO A 104 2.38 -3.95 13.21
N ASN A 105 1.13 -3.44 13.14
CA ASN A 105 0.04 -3.76 14.08
C ASN A 105 -0.66 -5.10 13.80
N ARG A 106 -0.13 -5.93 12.90
CA ARG A 106 -0.69 -7.25 12.49
C ARG A 106 -1.96 -7.19 11.64
N MET A 107 -2.39 -6.01 11.22
CA MET A 107 -3.45 -5.88 10.22
C MET A 107 -2.87 -6.04 8.81
N ILE A 108 -3.65 -6.61 7.91
CA ILE A 108 -3.29 -6.61 6.48
C ILE A 108 -3.40 -5.20 5.91
N CYS A 109 -2.54 -4.86 4.94
CA CYS A 109 -2.65 -3.60 4.18
C CYS A 109 -3.97 -3.53 3.41
N GLY A 110 -4.46 -2.33 3.13
CA GLY A 110 -5.85 -2.05 2.80
C GLY A 110 -6.14 -1.72 1.34
N PHE A 111 -5.21 -1.90 0.40
CA PHE A 111 -5.43 -1.48 -0.98
C PHE A 111 -6.47 -2.33 -1.75
N GLY A 112 -7.12 -1.69 -2.72
CA GLY A 112 -8.19 -2.30 -3.52
C GLY A 112 -9.43 -2.63 -2.68
N ASP A 113 -10.21 -3.64 -3.09
CA ASP A 113 -11.39 -4.11 -2.37
C ASP A 113 -10.99 -4.91 -1.12
N THR A 114 -10.29 -4.27 -0.20
CA THR A 114 -9.82 -4.90 1.03
C THR A 114 -10.47 -4.27 2.26
N HIS A 115 -11.05 -5.11 3.11
CA HIS A 115 -11.37 -4.73 4.48
C HIS A 115 -10.16 -5.07 5.36
N PRO A 116 -9.39 -4.07 5.84
CA PRO A 116 -8.29 -4.33 6.75
C PRO A 116 -8.73 -5.14 7.95
N ASN A 117 -8.01 -6.20 8.26
CA ASN A 117 -8.30 -7.10 9.35
C ASN A 117 -7.02 -7.80 9.80
N TYR A 118 -7.06 -8.51 10.91
CA TYR A 118 -5.98 -9.45 11.25
C TYR A 118 -5.92 -10.57 10.23
N LEU A 119 -4.71 -11.00 9.92
CA LEU A 119 -4.51 -12.22 9.16
C LEU A 119 -4.99 -13.40 10.01
N ASN A 120 -5.98 -14.15 9.52
CA ASN A 120 -6.49 -15.29 10.24
C ASN A 120 -5.58 -16.52 10.09
N THR A 121 -5.67 -17.45 11.03
CA THR A 121 -4.82 -18.64 11.07
C THR A 121 -5.37 -19.82 10.28
N ARG A 122 -6.57 -19.71 9.69
CA ARG A 122 -7.32 -20.82 9.10
C ARG A 122 -6.51 -21.62 8.07
N ALA A 123 -5.81 -20.95 7.16
CA ALA A 123 -5.01 -21.64 6.16
C ALA A 123 -3.85 -22.42 6.80
N ALA A 124 -3.18 -21.85 7.81
CA ALA A 124 -2.13 -22.53 8.56
C ALA A 124 -2.68 -23.72 9.33
N ASP A 125 -3.89 -23.61 9.93
CA ASP A 125 -4.54 -24.73 10.62
C ASP A 125 -4.83 -25.89 9.66
N GLN A 126 -5.28 -25.61 8.43
CA GLN A 126 -5.53 -26.66 7.43
C GLN A 126 -4.25 -27.39 7.02
N VAL A 127 -3.14 -26.65 6.85
CA VAL A 127 -1.83 -27.28 6.57
C VAL A 127 -1.32 -28.10 7.77
N LEU A 128 -1.52 -27.61 8.99
CA LEU A 128 -1.16 -28.33 10.21
C LEU A 128 -1.93 -29.65 10.36
N GLU A 129 -3.23 -29.64 10.12
CA GLU A 129 -4.06 -30.86 10.16
C GLU A 129 -3.59 -31.88 9.12
N TYR A 130 -3.32 -31.43 7.89
CA TYR A 130 -2.74 -32.26 6.82
C TYR A 130 -1.40 -32.84 7.25
N ALA A 131 -0.46 -32.00 7.71
CA ALA A 131 0.88 -32.41 8.09
C ALA A 131 0.88 -33.48 9.21
N ARG A 132 0.01 -33.30 10.21
CA ARG A 132 -0.15 -34.28 11.31
C ARG A 132 -0.64 -35.63 10.79
N ARG A 133 -1.63 -35.66 9.86
CA ARG A 133 -2.12 -36.93 9.28
C ARG A 133 -1.04 -37.66 8.49
N HIS A 134 -0.19 -36.90 7.80
CA HIS A 134 0.90 -37.48 6.99
C HIS A 134 2.21 -37.69 7.75
N GLY A 135 2.27 -37.39 9.05
CA GLY A 135 3.48 -37.56 9.86
C GLY A 135 4.61 -36.59 9.48
N ASP A 136 4.30 -35.46 8.86
CA ASP A 136 5.28 -34.43 8.46
C ASP A 136 5.60 -33.51 9.65
N GLU A 137 6.44 -33.98 10.55
CA GLU A 137 6.86 -33.27 11.76
C GLU A 137 7.57 -31.92 11.45
N ALA A 138 8.21 -31.80 10.28
CA ALA A 138 8.87 -30.58 9.87
C ALA A 138 7.82 -29.50 9.57
N ALA A 139 6.82 -29.84 8.76
CA ALA A 139 5.69 -28.94 8.46
C ALA A 139 4.86 -28.61 9.71
N VAL A 140 4.67 -29.56 10.62
CA VAL A 140 3.98 -29.30 11.90
C VAL A 140 4.70 -28.21 12.70
N ARG A 141 6.03 -28.30 12.82
CA ARG A 141 6.82 -27.27 13.52
C ARG A 141 6.80 -25.92 12.78
N GLU A 142 6.96 -25.92 11.46
CA GLU A 142 7.06 -24.73 10.65
C GLU A 142 5.75 -23.93 10.65
N PHE A 143 4.62 -24.58 10.34
CA PHE A 143 3.31 -23.92 10.29
C PHE A 143 2.74 -23.65 11.68
N GLY A 144 3.12 -24.43 12.70
CA GLY A 144 2.83 -24.12 14.10
C GLY A 144 3.48 -22.80 14.52
N ALA A 145 4.77 -22.66 14.25
CA ALA A 145 5.52 -21.42 14.53
C ALA A 145 5.01 -20.22 13.74
N LEU A 146 4.58 -20.41 12.47
CA LEU A 146 3.93 -19.36 11.69
C LEU A 146 2.62 -18.92 12.36
N LYS A 147 1.76 -19.85 12.71
CA LYS A 147 0.48 -19.57 13.37
C LYS A 147 0.65 -18.73 14.64
N ASP A 148 1.61 -19.13 15.48
CA ASP A 148 1.92 -18.39 16.70
C ASP A 148 2.44 -16.98 16.40
N ALA A 149 3.28 -16.85 15.38
CA ALA A 149 3.90 -15.57 14.99
C ALA A 149 2.90 -14.53 14.42
N ILE A 150 1.86 -14.96 13.71
CA ILE A 150 0.86 -14.05 13.14
C ILE A 150 -0.25 -13.65 14.13
N SER A 151 -0.26 -14.20 15.33
CA SER A 151 -1.18 -13.77 16.38
C SER A 151 -1.02 -12.28 16.68
N ALA A 152 -2.13 -11.62 16.97
CA ALA A 152 -2.15 -10.19 17.28
C ALA A 152 -1.23 -9.81 18.46
N ASP A 153 -1.10 -10.71 19.45
CA ASP A 153 -0.32 -10.49 20.67
C ASP A 153 1.09 -11.09 20.59
N ALA A 154 1.49 -11.62 19.42
CA ALA A 154 2.81 -12.22 19.25
C ALA A 154 3.94 -11.18 19.37
N PRO A 155 5.08 -11.52 19.99
CA PRO A 155 6.26 -10.66 20.00
C PRO A 155 6.70 -10.29 18.57
N LYS A 156 7.23 -9.07 18.39
CA LYS A 156 7.66 -8.60 17.06
C LYS A 156 8.71 -9.53 16.42
N GLU A 157 9.63 -10.04 17.21
CA GLU A 157 10.71 -10.91 16.75
C GLU A 157 10.19 -12.23 16.14
N SER A 158 9.03 -12.70 16.60
CA SER A 158 8.44 -13.94 16.08
C SER A 158 7.89 -13.76 14.68
N VAL A 159 7.31 -12.59 14.34
CA VAL A 159 6.78 -12.31 13.00
C VAL A 159 7.82 -11.74 12.05
N GLU A 160 8.82 -11.03 12.53
CA GLU A 160 9.88 -10.41 11.72
C GLU A 160 10.61 -11.44 10.84
N ARG A 161 10.79 -12.68 11.32
CA ARG A 161 11.39 -13.75 10.51
C ARG A 161 10.55 -14.22 9.31
N TYR A 162 9.28 -13.82 9.22
CA TYR A 162 8.37 -14.18 8.12
C TYR A 162 8.16 -13.04 7.13
N VAL A 163 8.58 -11.83 7.47
CA VAL A 163 8.37 -10.64 6.64
C VAL A 163 9.69 -10.00 6.21
N SER A 164 9.65 -9.30 5.10
CA SER A 164 10.83 -8.65 4.50
C SER A 164 10.80 -7.15 4.79
N PRO A 165 11.95 -6.49 4.96
CA PRO A 165 12.01 -5.02 5.05
C PRO A 165 11.60 -4.34 3.74
N SER A 166 11.78 -5.04 2.60
CA SER A 166 11.31 -4.62 1.28
C SER A 166 10.77 -5.85 0.56
N PHE A 167 9.47 -5.91 0.31
CA PHE A 167 8.82 -7.02 -0.38
C PHE A 167 8.12 -6.53 -1.64
N TYR A 168 8.39 -7.17 -2.77
CA TYR A 168 7.76 -6.86 -4.05
C TYR A 168 7.07 -8.08 -4.64
N ALA A 169 5.76 -7.94 -4.93
CA ALA A 169 4.94 -8.90 -5.64
C ALA A 169 4.56 -8.34 -7.02
N PRO A 170 5.23 -8.78 -8.09
CA PRO A 170 5.05 -8.19 -9.42
C PRO A 170 3.67 -8.46 -10.02
N ASN A 171 3.08 -9.61 -9.72
CA ASN A 171 1.79 -10.02 -10.29
C ASN A 171 0.60 -9.16 -9.83
N VAL A 172 0.73 -8.45 -8.73
CA VAL A 172 -0.29 -7.49 -8.21
C VAL A 172 0.27 -6.07 -8.11
N SER A 173 1.48 -5.84 -8.63
CA SER A 173 2.14 -4.53 -8.60
C SER A 173 2.14 -3.91 -7.20
N TRP A 174 2.59 -4.67 -6.22
CA TRP A 174 2.59 -4.27 -4.82
C TRP A 174 4.00 -4.36 -4.21
N LEU A 175 4.38 -3.28 -3.53
CA LEU A 175 5.67 -3.18 -2.84
C LEU A 175 5.44 -2.70 -1.40
N MET A 176 5.86 -3.50 -0.43
CA MET A 176 5.82 -3.17 0.99
C MET A 176 7.22 -2.84 1.48
N GLN A 177 7.36 -1.73 2.20
CA GLN A 177 8.57 -1.36 2.94
C GLN A 177 8.24 -1.26 4.43
N ARG A 178 9.15 -1.69 5.32
CA ARG A 178 8.97 -1.59 6.77
C ARG A 178 10.31 -1.58 7.50
N THR A 179 10.32 -0.96 8.69
CA THR A 179 11.52 -0.88 9.55
C THR A 179 11.58 -1.98 10.59
N GLY A 180 10.50 -2.72 10.79
CA GLY A 180 10.32 -3.79 11.76
C GLY A 180 8.84 -4.09 11.95
N MET A 181 8.52 -4.80 13.02
CA MET A 181 7.15 -5.22 13.35
C MET A 181 6.71 -4.82 14.75
N ASP A 182 7.34 -3.81 15.35
CA ASP A 182 6.82 -3.15 16.55
C ASP A 182 5.64 -2.26 16.17
N ALA A 183 4.47 -2.56 16.74
CA ALA A 183 3.23 -1.89 16.35
C ALA A 183 3.27 -0.36 16.57
N ARG A 184 3.96 0.12 17.60
CA ARG A 184 3.98 1.54 17.96
C ARG A 184 5.15 2.29 17.32
N HIS A 185 6.30 1.63 17.15
CA HIS A 185 7.56 2.31 16.87
C HIS A 185 8.10 2.07 15.46
N ASP A 186 7.62 1.02 14.79
CA ASP A 186 8.04 0.77 13.42
C ASP A 186 7.14 1.43 12.39
N LEU A 187 7.74 1.71 11.24
CA LEU A 187 7.13 2.42 10.12
C LEU A 187 6.92 1.46 8.96
N ALA A 188 5.87 1.69 8.18
CA ALA A 188 5.64 0.93 6.95
C ALA A 188 4.99 1.78 5.85
N ILE A 189 5.37 1.49 4.61
CA ILE A 189 4.72 1.97 3.38
C ILE A 189 4.23 0.76 2.61
N SER A 190 2.94 0.73 2.30
CA SER A 190 2.38 -0.14 1.27
C SER A 190 2.20 0.67 -0.01
N LEU A 191 2.94 0.33 -1.06
CA LEU A 191 2.87 0.98 -2.36
C LEU A 191 2.22 0.03 -3.34
N ASN A 192 1.12 0.43 -3.96
CA ASN A 192 0.38 -0.41 -4.88
C ASN A 192 0.10 0.27 -6.21
N GLY A 193 0.20 -0.51 -7.27
CA GLY A 193 -0.29 -0.18 -8.61
C GLY A 193 -1.71 -0.71 -8.79
N SER A 194 -2.20 -0.62 -10.02
CA SER A 194 -3.55 -1.06 -10.36
C SER A 194 -3.48 -2.35 -11.21
N LEU A 195 -2.97 -3.43 -10.65
CA LEU A 195 -2.84 -4.72 -11.34
C LEU A 195 -3.50 -5.85 -10.56
N GLY A 196 -4.37 -6.61 -11.21
CA GLY A 196 -5.06 -7.75 -10.62
C GLY A 196 -6.57 -7.54 -10.51
N ASN A 197 -7.26 -8.52 -9.93
CA ASN A 197 -8.68 -8.41 -9.64
C ASN A 197 -8.91 -7.64 -8.32
N HIS A 198 -10.08 -7.05 -8.20
CA HIS A 198 -10.47 -6.29 -7.00
C HIS A 198 -9.53 -5.11 -6.70
N MET A 199 -8.93 -4.54 -7.74
CA MET A 199 -8.07 -3.36 -7.66
C MET A 199 -8.82 -2.10 -8.09
N HIS A 200 -8.35 -0.96 -7.59
CA HIS A 200 -8.89 0.36 -7.92
C HIS A 200 -8.05 1.07 -8.98
N ALA A 201 -8.61 2.11 -9.58
CA ALA A 201 -7.88 3.02 -10.44
C ALA A 201 -7.11 4.02 -9.58
N ASN A 202 -5.96 3.60 -9.05
CA ASN A 202 -5.18 4.35 -8.06
C ASN A 202 -3.76 4.73 -8.49
N GLY A 203 -3.37 4.38 -9.73
CA GLY A 203 -2.05 4.72 -10.26
C GLY A 203 -0.93 4.09 -9.44
N ILE A 204 -0.07 4.94 -8.85
CA ILE A 204 0.94 4.53 -7.88
C ILE A 204 0.53 5.09 -6.52
N SER A 205 -0.35 4.40 -5.81
CA SER A 205 -0.86 4.82 -4.51
C SER A 205 0.01 4.33 -3.36
N MET A 206 -0.08 4.98 -2.21
CA MET A 206 0.60 4.56 -0.98
C MET A 206 -0.33 4.58 0.22
N GLU A 207 -0.07 3.67 1.16
CA GLU A 207 -0.55 3.74 2.53
C GLU A 207 0.63 4.02 3.46
N LEU A 208 0.43 4.88 4.47
CA LEU A 208 1.43 5.19 5.49
C LEU A 208 0.97 4.72 6.86
N TYR A 209 1.81 3.96 7.53
CA TYR A 209 1.58 3.42 8.87
C TYR A 209 2.50 4.08 9.90
N GLY A 210 1.99 4.44 11.07
CA GLY A 210 2.81 4.94 12.18
C GLY A 210 2.04 5.00 13.49
N LYS A 211 2.76 4.91 14.60
CA LYS A 211 2.20 5.02 15.97
C LYS A 211 1.03 4.07 16.28
N GLY A 212 1.02 2.90 15.62
CA GLY A 212 0.01 1.86 15.84
C GLY A 212 -1.10 1.79 14.79
N PHE A 213 -1.16 2.75 13.86
CA PHE A 213 -2.28 2.90 12.94
C PHE A 213 -1.85 3.14 11.50
N VAL A 214 -2.71 2.79 10.54
CA VAL A 214 -2.61 3.28 9.17
C VAL A 214 -3.15 4.71 9.16
N LEU A 215 -2.25 5.68 9.21
CA LEU A 215 -2.61 7.11 9.27
C LEU A 215 -2.99 7.66 7.90
N GLY A 216 -2.25 7.27 6.86
CA GLY A 216 -2.55 7.59 5.47
C GLY A 216 -3.11 6.36 4.76
N PRO A 217 -4.43 6.09 4.81
CA PRO A 217 -5.03 4.87 4.30
C PRO A 217 -5.22 4.88 2.78
N ASP A 218 -5.52 3.70 2.22
CA ASP A 218 -6.23 3.56 0.95
C ASP A 218 -7.67 4.06 1.10
N GLY A 219 -8.32 4.45 -0.01
CA GLY A 219 -9.69 4.97 0.00
C GLY A 219 -10.75 3.98 0.48
N GLY A 220 -10.50 2.69 0.35
CA GLY A 220 -11.46 1.64 0.68
C GLY A 220 -12.58 1.48 -0.36
N ILE A 221 -13.69 0.87 0.04
CA ILE A 221 -14.81 0.51 -0.86
C ILE A 221 -16.12 1.25 -0.58
N GLY A 222 -16.15 2.13 0.41
CA GLY A 222 -17.39 2.78 0.81
C GLY A 222 -18.38 1.82 1.49
N ARG A 223 -19.67 2.11 1.37
CA ARG A 223 -20.71 1.31 2.06
C ARG A 223 -20.96 -0.05 1.42
N THR A 224 -20.90 -0.12 0.11
CA THR A 224 -21.20 -1.37 -0.62
C THR A 224 -20.37 -1.47 -1.89
N LEU A 225 -19.76 -2.63 -2.10
CA LEU A 225 -18.85 -2.90 -3.20
C LEU A 225 -19.47 -2.76 -4.59
N TYR A 226 -20.71 -3.10 -4.79
CA TYR A 226 -21.30 -3.21 -6.14
C TYR A 226 -22.53 -2.34 -6.39
N SER A 227 -23.17 -1.85 -5.36
CA SER A 227 -24.47 -1.20 -5.47
C SER A 227 -24.46 0.30 -5.14
N GLY A 228 -23.37 0.83 -4.58
CA GLY A 228 -23.23 2.25 -4.29
C GLY A 228 -22.69 3.02 -5.49
N ALA A 229 -23.29 4.17 -5.79
CA ALA A 229 -22.71 5.10 -6.75
C ALA A 229 -21.34 5.60 -6.29
N ASP A 230 -21.19 5.84 -4.99
CA ASP A 230 -19.98 6.27 -4.31
C ASP A 230 -18.76 5.35 -4.55
N TYR A 231 -18.96 4.02 -4.58
CA TYR A 231 -17.89 3.08 -4.93
C TYR A 231 -17.29 3.38 -6.31
N LYS A 232 -18.15 3.51 -7.33
CA LYS A 232 -17.73 3.72 -8.72
C LYS A 232 -17.27 5.15 -9.00
N GLU A 233 -17.89 6.12 -8.35
CA GLU A 233 -17.69 7.53 -8.62
C GLU A 233 -16.56 8.14 -7.79
N TYR A 234 -16.22 7.54 -6.64
CA TYR A 234 -15.19 8.05 -5.75
C TYR A 234 -14.19 6.99 -5.30
N TYR A 235 -14.61 6.00 -4.48
CA TYR A 235 -13.68 5.12 -3.75
C TYR A 235 -12.76 4.31 -4.67
N SER A 236 -13.19 3.94 -5.87
CA SER A 236 -12.36 3.24 -6.86
C SER A 236 -11.62 4.17 -7.83
N GLN A 237 -11.58 5.48 -7.58
CA GLN A 237 -11.01 6.49 -8.47
C GLN A 237 -9.77 7.15 -7.88
N PHE A 238 -8.88 7.69 -8.73
CA PHE A 238 -7.62 8.33 -8.30
C PHE A 238 -7.77 9.32 -7.13
N PRO A 239 -8.76 10.25 -7.12
CA PRO A 239 -8.87 11.24 -6.05
C PRO A 239 -9.19 10.68 -4.66
N ALA A 240 -9.56 9.41 -4.52
CA ALA A 240 -9.74 8.75 -3.24
C ALA A 240 -8.45 8.13 -2.67
N HIS A 241 -7.36 8.17 -3.42
CA HIS A 241 -6.11 7.50 -3.09
C HIS A 241 -4.95 8.48 -2.92
N ASN A 242 -3.89 8.05 -2.21
CA ASN A 242 -2.68 8.84 -2.02
C ASN A 242 -1.77 8.75 -3.24
N THR A 243 -2.12 9.43 -4.31
CA THR A 243 -1.50 9.35 -5.64
C THR A 243 -1.56 10.69 -6.38
N VAL A 244 -1.17 10.69 -7.66
CA VAL A 244 -1.30 11.86 -8.54
C VAL A 244 -2.32 11.60 -9.64
N CYS A 245 -3.36 12.42 -9.69
CA CYS A 245 -4.33 12.46 -10.77
C CYS A 245 -3.95 13.52 -11.80
N VAL A 246 -3.97 13.15 -13.08
CA VAL A 246 -3.58 14.06 -14.18
C VAL A 246 -4.81 14.55 -14.91
N ASN A 247 -4.95 15.88 -15.04
CA ASN A 247 -6.08 16.53 -15.70
C ASN A 247 -7.45 16.06 -15.16
N GLY A 248 -7.50 15.61 -13.90
CA GLY A 248 -8.71 15.10 -13.27
C GLY A 248 -9.24 13.80 -13.87
N LYS A 249 -8.43 13.01 -14.55
CA LYS A 249 -8.88 11.81 -15.25
C LYS A 249 -8.54 10.53 -14.49
N SER A 250 -9.48 9.59 -14.46
CA SER A 250 -9.36 8.27 -13.84
C SER A 250 -10.28 7.28 -14.56
N GLY A 251 -9.88 6.83 -15.72
CA GLY A 251 -10.73 6.09 -16.67
C GLY A 251 -10.63 4.58 -16.66
N TYR A 252 -10.11 3.97 -15.60
CA TYR A 252 -9.95 2.51 -15.55
C TYR A 252 -11.26 1.79 -15.25
N ALA A 253 -11.34 0.54 -15.73
CA ALA A 253 -12.44 -0.33 -15.37
C ALA A 253 -12.37 -0.67 -13.88
N VAL A 254 -13.47 -0.45 -13.20
CA VAL A 254 -13.64 -0.80 -11.78
C VAL A 254 -13.41 -2.30 -11.59
N MET A 255 -12.66 -2.69 -10.57
CA MET A 255 -12.31 -4.06 -10.16
C MET A 255 -11.37 -4.83 -11.10
N MET A 256 -11.10 -4.32 -12.29
CA MET A 256 -10.15 -4.92 -13.22
C MET A 256 -9.19 -3.85 -13.70
N SER A 257 -8.01 -3.88 -13.20
CA SER A 257 -6.97 -2.98 -13.61
C SER A 257 -5.84 -3.75 -14.29
N ASN A 258 -5.26 -3.18 -15.32
CA ASN A 258 -4.29 -3.86 -16.19
C ASN A 258 -2.96 -3.12 -16.28
N HIS A 259 -2.65 -2.23 -15.34
CA HIS A 259 -1.38 -1.53 -15.36
C HIS A 259 -0.59 -1.75 -14.07
N ALA A 260 0.61 -2.22 -14.28
CA ALA A 260 1.61 -2.35 -13.24
C ALA A 260 2.55 -1.16 -13.28
N PHE A 261 3.19 -0.87 -12.15
CA PHE A 261 4.41 -0.08 -12.17
C PHE A 261 5.63 -0.97 -12.40
N ASN A 262 6.68 -0.39 -12.98
CA ASN A 262 8.01 -0.98 -13.00
C ASN A 262 8.75 -0.59 -11.73
N VAL A 263 9.48 -1.51 -11.10
CA VAL A 263 10.43 -1.18 -10.02
C VAL A 263 11.76 -0.81 -10.67
N ASP A 264 12.06 0.49 -10.68
CA ASP A 264 13.28 1.01 -11.30
C ASP A 264 14.49 0.81 -10.37
N ALA A 265 14.28 0.96 -9.07
CA ALA A 265 15.28 0.69 -8.03
C ALA A 265 14.60 0.49 -6.68
N ARG A 266 15.22 -0.32 -5.79
CA ARG A 266 14.79 -0.46 -4.40
C ARG A 266 15.94 -0.90 -3.49
N TYR A 267 15.78 -0.68 -2.20
CA TYR A 267 16.69 -1.18 -1.17
C TYR A 267 15.94 -1.52 0.12
N PRO A 268 16.13 -2.70 0.68
CA PRO A 268 16.81 -3.87 0.07
C PRO A 268 16.20 -4.27 -1.27
N ASP A 269 17.02 -4.82 -2.18
CA ASP A 269 16.61 -5.20 -3.55
C ASP A 269 16.13 -6.64 -3.66
N THR A 270 16.08 -7.35 -2.54
CA THR A 270 15.57 -8.73 -2.42
C THR A 270 14.31 -8.78 -1.55
N ASN A 271 13.59 -9.90 -1.63
CA ASN A 271 12.49 -10.23 -0.73
C ASN A 271 12.97 -11.02 0.50
N GLU A 272 14.22 -10.85 0.93
CA GLU A 272 14.78 -11.54 2.07
C GLU A 272 14.04 -11.18 3.36
N LYS A 273 13.69 -12.21 4.15
CA LYS A 273 12.94 -12.06 5.39
C LYS A 273 13.87 -11.79 6.57
N GLY A 274 13.40 -10.99 7.53
CA GLY A 274 14.09 -10.76 8.81
C GLY A 274 15.32 -9.84 8.76
N ALA A 275 15.76 -9.41 7.59
CA ALA A 275 16.97 -8.59 7.42
C ALA A 275 16.63 -7.08 7.45
N PHE A 276 16.07 -6.60 8.58
CA PHE A 276 15.68 -5.19 8.72
C PHE A 276 16.87 -4.24 8.73
N VAL A 277 16.68 -3.09 8.11
CA VAL A 277 17.70 -2.04 7.94
C VAL A 277 17.14 -0.68 8.39
N PRO A 278 18.00 0.26 8.82
CA PRO A 278 17.54 1.56 9.32
C PRO A 278 16.98 2.48 8.24
N ALA A 279 17.20 2.18 6.97
CA ALA A 279 16.65 2.95 5.86
C ALA A 279 16.30 2.03 4.69
N THR A 280 15.11 2.24 4.12
CA THR A 280 14.65 1.58 2.90
C THR A 280 14.28 2.62 1.86
N PHE A 281 14.29 2.26 0.59
CA PHE A 281 13.67 3.07 -0.46
C PHE A 281 13.17 2.20 -1.61
N SER A 282 12.24 2.77 -2.38
CA SER A 282 11.85 2.26 -3.69
C SER A 282 11.64 3.41 -4.66
N GLN A 283 11.94 3.18 -5.93
CA GLN A 283 11.57 4.02 -7.06
C GLN A 283 10.81 3.18 -8.05
N VAL A 284 9.62 3.61 -8.38
CA VAL A 284 8.72 2.91 -9.31
C VAL A 284 8.20 3.89 -10.35
N SER A 285 7.89 3.37 -11.54
CA SER A 285 7.39 4.19 -12.64
C SER A 285 6.34 3.45 -13.48
N PHE A 286 5.46 4.20 -14.10
CA PHE A 286 4.53 3.70 -15.12
C PHE A 286 4.11 4.82 -16.07
N VAL A 287 3.45 4.43 -17.16
CA VAL A 287 2.74 5.37 -18.04
C VAL A 287 1.26 5.22 -17.75
N GLU A 288 0.64 6.30 -17.29
CA GLU A 288 -0.78 6.34 -16.98
C GLU A 288 -1.59 6.14 -18.28
N PRO A 289 -2.45 5.10 -18.38
CA PRO A 289 -3.03 4.69 -19.66
C PRO A 289 -3.97 5.69 -20.32
N GLU A 290 -4.71 6.48 -19.54
CA GLU A 290 -5.70 7.41 -20.09
C GLU A 290 -5.08 8.73 -20.60
N THR A 291 -4.20 9.31 -19.80
CA THR A 291 -3.56 10.59 -20.11
C THR A 291 -2.21 10.45 -20.79
N GLN A 292 -1.68 9.23 -20.85
CA GLN A 292 -0.32 8.93 -21.31
C GLN A 292 0.76 9.69 -20.52
N ALA A 293 0.43 10.10 -19.29
CA ALA A 293 1.38 10.76 -18.43
C ALA A 293 2.41 9.76 -17.91
N ARG A 294 3.67 10.09 -18.03
CA ARG A 294 4.75 9.37 -17.35
C ARG A 294 4.76 9.77 -15.89
N GLN A 295 4.65 8.79 -15.01
CA GLN A 295 4.68 8.97 -13.57
C GLN A 295 5.81 8.15 -12.95
N MET A 296 6.43 8.72 -11.91
CA MET A 296 7.47 8.07 -11.13
C MET A 296 7.32 8.48 -9.68
N ARG A 297 7.35 7.51 -8.79
CA ARG A 297 7.32 7.74 -7.35
C ARG A 297 8.54 7.14 -6.68
N THR A 298 9.21 7.91 -5.85
CA THR A 298 10.31 7.47 -5.01
C THR A 298 9.90 7.62 -3.55
N ASN A 299 9.78 6.51 -2.84
CA ASN A 299 9.48 6.49 -1.42
C ASN A 299 10.69 6.01 -0.62
N GLY A 300 10.89 6.60 0.56
CA GLY A 300 11.91 6.15 1.51
C GLY A 300 11.38 6.14 2.92
N ILE A 301 11.90 5.23 3.75
CA ILE A 301 11.73 5.24 5.20
C ILE A 301 13.11 5.41 5.83
N VAL A 302 13.21 6.27 6.83
CA VAL A 302 14.43 6.48 7.61
C VAL A 302 14.08 6.35 9.09
N LYS A 303 14.61 5.32 9.74
CA LYS A 303 14.51 5.15 11.20
C LYS A 303 15.56 6.06 11.85
N THR A 304 15.12 6.89 12.78
CA THR A 304 15.97 7.93 13.41
C THR A 304 16.36 7.56 14.83
N SER A 305 15.48 6.81 15.49
CA SER A 305 15.63 6.30 16.85
C SER A 305 14.92 4.95 16.99
N ASP A 306 14.91 4.37 18.19
CA ASP A 306 14.14 3.15 18.47
C ASP A 306 12.63 3.39 18.39
N THR A 307 12.19 4.64 18.59
CA THR A 307 10.77 5.00 18.69
C THR A 307 10.27 5.90 17.56
N GLY A 308 11.16 6.39 16.68
CA GLY A 308 10.83 7.37 15.66
C GLY A 308 11.51 7.15 14.32
N GLY A 309 11.00 7.89 13.34
CA GLY A 309 11.50 7.93 11.99
C GLY A 309 10.58 8.74 11.09
N TYR A 310 10.95 8.87 9.84
CA TYR A 310 10.20 9.65 8.86
C TYR A 310 10.16 8.98 7.49
N TYR A 311 9.23 9.43 6.69
CA TYR A 311 9.07 9.03 5.30
C TYR A 311 9.53 10.14 4.37
N VAL A 312 10.03 9.74 3.21
CA VAL A 312 10.26 10.59 2.05
C VAL A 312 9.35 10.15 0.93
N ASP A 313 8.67 11.09 0.29
CA ASP A 313 7.86 10.85 -0.90
C ASP A 313 8.19 11.87 -1.98
N ILE A 314 8.64 11.40 -3.15
CA ILE A 314 8.94 12.22 -4.30
C ILE A 314 8.13 11.70 -5.48
N PHE A 315 7.12 12.47 -5.90
CA PHE A 315 6.27 12.08 -7.01
C PHE A 315 6.50 13.00 -8.22
N ARG A 316 6.81 12.40 -9.35
CA ARG A 316 7.02 13.08 -10.63
C ARG A 316 5.92 12.68 -11.61
N SER A 317 5.39 13.66 -12.35
CA SER A 317 4.35 13.39 -13.34
C SER A 317 4.44 14.36 -14.51
N ARG A 318 4.34 13.86 -15.74
CA ARG A 318 4.34 14.68 -16.96
C ARG A 318 3.55 14.01 -18.08
N ALA A 319 2.60 14.73 -18.66
CA ALA A 319 1.94 14.35 -19.89
C ALA A 319 2.73 14.89 -21.10
N ASP A 320 3.21 14.00 -21.97
CA ASP A 320 4.06 14.37 -23.11
C ASP A 320 3.24 14.84 -24.34
N GLY A 321 1.91 14.69 -24.33
CA GLY A 321 1.02 14.99 -25.47
C GLY A 321 0.83 16.47 -25.81
N GLY A 322 1.48 17.39 -25.09
CA GLY A 322 1.32 18.84 -25.26
C GLY A 322 -0.01 19.37 -24.70
N GLY A 323 -0.21 20.70 -24.78
CA GLY A 323 -1.41 21.36 -24.27
C GLY A 323 -1.33 21.73 -22.78
N GLN A 324 -2.42 22.30 -22.27
CA GLN A 324 -2.52 22.62 -20.85
C GLN A 324 -2.68 21.34 -20.05
N GLN A 325 -1.89 21.20 -18.99
CA GLN A 325 -1.96 20.09 -18.06
C GLN A 325 -1.91 20.60 -16.64
N PHE A 326 -2.55 19.87 -15.74
CA PHE A 326 -2.37 20.02 -14.31
C PHE A 326 -2.28 18.65 -13.68
N HIS A 327 -1.57 18.58 -12.57
CA HIS A 327 -1.33 17.37 -11.82
C HIS A 327 -1.75 17.63 -10.39
N ASP A 328 -2.60 16.78 -9.83
CA ASP A 328 -3.10 16.88 -8.47
C ASP A 328 -2.52 15.75 -7.63
N TYR A 329 -1.64 16.09 -6.70
CA TYR A 329 -1.15 15.19 -5.68
C TYR A 329 -2.14 15.17 -4.54
N PHE A 330 -2.69 14.00 -4.26
CA PHE A 330 -3.61 13.75 -3.15
C PHE A 330 -2.89 13.07 -2.00
N TYR A 331 -3.17 13.52 -0.79
CA TYR A 331 -2.84 12.85 0.45
C TYR A 331 -4.02 12.89 1.41
N HIS A 332 -4.45 11.71 1.86
CA HIS A 332 -5.55 11.48 2.78
C HIS A 332 -4.97 11.02 4.12
N ASN A 333 -5.49 11.56 5.21
CA ASN A 333 -5.09 11.14 6.55
C ASN A 333 -6.32 10.98 7.42
N LEU A 334 -6.36 9.91 8.21
CA LEU A 334 -7.35 9.75 9.26
C LEU A 334 -7.08 10.76 10.38
N GLY A 335 -8.14 11.30 10.98
CA GLY A 335 -8.04 12.28 12.06
C GLY A 335 -9.22 13.24 12.10
N GLN A 336 -9.24 14.09 13.10
CA GLN A 336 -10.32 15.06 13.32
C GLN A 336 -9.96 16.46 12.85
N THR A 337 -8.68 16.83 12.87
CA THR A 337 -8.26 18.18 12.52
C THR A 337 -7.03 18.20 11.63
N MET A 338 -7.00 19.17 10.72
CA MET A 338 -5.87 19.46 9.85
C MET A 338 -5.53 20.93 9.90
N THR A 339 -4.27 21.26 10.14
CA THR A 339 -3.72 22.60 9.93
C THR A 339 -2.85 22.62 8.68
N LEU A 340 -2.87 23.73 7.93
CA LEU A 340 -2.02 23.92 6.74
C LEU A 340 -1.45 25.34 6.79
N THR A 341 -0.13 25.43 6.93
CA THR A 341 0.63 26.67 7.09
C THR A 341 1.88 26.65 6.19
N GLY A 342 2.57 27.74 6.10
CA GLY A 342 3.98 27.71 5.69
C GLY A 342 4.86 27.00 6.73
N THR A 343 6.09 26.64 6.36
CA THR A 343 6.98 25.84 7.22
C THR A 343 7.42 26.53 8.50
N ALA A 344 7.44 27.87 8.51
CA ALA A 344 7.71 28.68 9.71
C ALA A 344 6.43 29.04 10.50
N GLY A 345 5.27 28.47 10.13
CA GLY A 345 3.97 28.69 10.79
C GLY A 345 3.18 29.89 10.24
N GLU A 346 3.61 30.47 9.15
CA GLU A 346 2.93 31.59 8.49
C GLU A 346 1.56 31.18 7.93
N ASP A 347 0.57 32.06 8.07
CA ASP A 347 -0.74 31.88 7.47
C ASP A 347 -0.64 32.00 5.93
N LEU A 348 -1.13 30.99 5.25
CA LEU A 348 -1.18 30.95 3.78
C LEU A 348 -2.33 31.77 3.19
N GLY A 349 -3.22 32.29 4.04
CA GLY A 349 -4.40 33.04 3.58
C GLY A 349 -5.39 32.19 2.82
N LEU A 350 -5.62 30.95 3.25
CA LEU A 350 -6.54 30.00 2.60
C LEU A 350 -7.95 30.62 2.47
N LYS A 351 -8.49 30.60 1.25
CA LYS A 351 -9.86 31.06 0.94
C LYS A 351 -10.72 29.89 0.47
N SER A 352 -12.02 29.97 0.73
CA SER A 352 -12.99 29.02 0.17
C SER A 352 -12.82 28.93 -1.35
N SER A 353 -12.85 27.73 -1.88
CA SER A 353 -12.59 27.44 -3.29
C SER A 353 -13.61 26.45 -3.84
N GLU A 354 -14.12 26.73 -5.04
CA GLU A 354 -14.90 25.80 -5.85
C GLU A 354 -14.03 24.97 -6.79
N GLU A 355 -12.73 25.27 -6.88
CA GLU A 355 -11.77 24.43 -7.58
C GLU A 355 -11.80 23.00 -7.01
N LEU A 356 -11.36 22.01 -7.73
CA LEU A 356 -11.55 20.60 -7.43
C LEU A 356 -13.02 20.11 -7.45
N ALA A 357 -13.99 20.95 -7.80
CA ALA A 357 -15.39 20.53 -7.94
C ALA A 357 -15.60 19.76 -9.25
N PHE A 358 -14.82 20.10 -10.26
CA PHE A 358 -14.94 19.55 -11.60
C PHE A 358 -13.59 19.55 -12.29
N ALA A 359 -13.10 18.39 -12.61
CA ALA A 359 -11.84 18.26 -13.31
C ALA A 359 -12.03 17.53 -14.64
N GLY A 360 -12.83 18.08 -15.51
CA GLY A 360 -12.95 17.69 -16.91
C GLY A 360 -13.38 16.24 -17.19
N GLY A 361 -14.40 16.04 -17.97
CA GLY A 361 -14.86 14.73 -18.40
C GLY A 361 -15.86 14.05 -17.45
N ASN A 362 -15.87 12.72 -17.40
CA ASN A 362 -16.87 11.91 -16.69
C ASN A 362 -16.52 11.66 -15.21
N LEU A 363 -15.64 12.46 -14.62
CA LEU A 363 -15.17 12.20 -13.26
C LEU A 363 -16.03 12.90 -12.23
N TYR A 364 -16.72 12.09 -11.48
CA TYR A 364 -17.51 12.53 -10.34
C TYR A 364 -16.65 12.64 -9.06
N ALA A 365 -15.48 11.98 -8.97
CA ALA A 365 -14.69 11.86 -7.77
C ALA A 365 -14.35 13.20 -7.10
N TYR A 366 -14.03 14.22 -7.88
CA TYR A 366 -13.75 15.57 -7.36
C TYR A 366 -14.97 16.23 -6.71
N SER A 367 -16.18 15.90 -7.12
CA SER A 367 -17.42 16.45 -6.54
C SER A 367 -17.70 15.90 -5.13
N TYR A 368 -17.02 14.83 -4.73
CA TYR A 368 -17.10 14.27 -3.39
C TYR A 368 -16.22 15.03 -2.38
N LEU A 369 -15.30 15.87 -2.84
CA LEU A 369 -14.48 16.72 -1.99
C LEU A 369 -15.28 17.97 -1.57
N TYR A 370 -15.24 18.30 -0.28
CA TYR A 370 -16.00 19.42 0.26
C TYR A 370 -15.20 20.21 1.31
N ASP A 371 -15.74 21.30 1.85
CA ASP A 371 -15.05 22.27 2.73
C ASP A 371 -13.66 22.66 2.19
N LYS A 372 -13.60 22.89 0.89
CA LYS A 372 -12.36 23.18 0.18
C LYS A 372 -11.90 24.60 0.43
N LYS A 373 -10.65 24.75 0.84
CA LYS A 373 -9.95 26.03 0.96
C LYS A 373 -8.62 25.93 0.27
N SER A 374 -8.23 26.95 -0.49
CA SER A 374 -6.99 26.95 -1.25
C SER A 374 -6.19 28.24 -1.13
N ALA A 375 -4.91 28.13 -1.42
CA ALA A 375 -4.02 29.25 -1.65
C ALA A 375 -2.99 28.92 -2.74
N ARG A 376 -2.66 29.87 -3.58
CA ARG A 376 -1.51 29.78 -4.49
C ARG A 376 -0.25 30.21 -3.74
N THR A 377 0.74 29.37 -3.74
CA THR A 377 2.00 29.64 -3.03
C THR A 377 3.18 28.96 -3.69
N ALA A 378 4.32 29.66 -3.74
CA ALA A 378 5.60 29.08 -4.09
C ALA A 378 6.42 28.66 -2.86
N SER A 379 5.92 28.98 -1.65
CA SER A 379 6.59 28.65 -0.39
C SER A 379 6.39 27.18 -0.02
N ASP A 380 7.35 26.64 0.69
CA ASP A 380 7.24 25.33 1.32
C ASP A 380 6.11 25.35 2.36
N VAL A 381 5.36 24.27 2.43
CA VAL A 381 4.20 24.17 3.31
C VAL A 381 4.36 23.06 4.34
N LYS A 382 3.64 23.22 5.45
CA LYS A 382 3.54 22.24 6.51
C LYS A 382 2.06 21.96 6.79
N ALA A 383 1.69 20.68 6.72
CA ALA A 383 0.38 20.20 7.16
C ALA A 383 0.56 19.32 8.41
N VAL A 384 -0.33 19.48 9.38
CA VAL A 384 -0.41 18.59 10.55
C VAL A 384 -1.81 18.02 10.62
N PHE A 385 -1.89 16.69 10.55
CA PHE A 385 -3.12 15.93 10.66
C PHE A 385 -3.16 15.31 12.05
N THR A 386 -4.12 15.69 12.86
CA THR A 386 -4.21 15.27 14.26
C THR A 386 -5.34 14.28 14.45
N THR A 387 -5.01 13.17 15.09
CA THR A 387 -5.92 12.12 15.54
C THR A 387 -5.99 12.14 17.05
N GLU A 388 -7.17 12.41 17.62
CA GLU A 388 -7.43 12.33 19.04
C GLU A 388 -7.96 10.94 19.40
N CYS A 389 -7.23 10.22 20.25
CA CYS A 389 -7.58 8.87 20.68
C CYS A 389 -8.48 8.90 21.92
N PRO A 390 -9.40 7.92 22.11
CA PRO A 390 -10.25 7.84 23.31
C PRO A 390 -9.47 7.70 24.61
N ASP A 391 -8.23 7.22 24.59
CA ASP A 391 -7.33 7.12 25.73
C ASP A 391 -6.61 8.45 26.06
N GLY A 392 -6.94 9.53 25.36
CA GLY A 392 -6.37 10.86 25.53
C GLY A 392 -5.05 11.10 24.79
N ARG A 393 -4.51 10.12 24.09
CA ARG A 393 -3.35 10.36 23.22
C ARG A 393 -3.75 11.21 22.00
N LYS A 394 -2.83 12.04 21.55
CA LYS A 394 -2.91 12.70 20.26
C LYS A 394 -1.82 12.14 19.36
N ILE A 395 -2.21 11.71 18.17
CA ILE A 395 -1.29 11.25 17.16
C ILE A 395 -1.30 12.27 16.02
N ASP A 396 -0.11 12.74 15.67
CA ASP A 396 0.07 13.68 14.57
C ASP A 396 0.80 12.97 13.42
N MET A 397 0.29 13.14 12.20
CA MET A 397 1.08 13.00 10.99
C MET A 397 1.45 14.39 10.52
N THR A 398 2.73 14.75 10.59
CA THR A 398 3.23 16.02 10.08
C THR A 398 3.82 15.81 8.69
N MET A 399 3.37 16.59 7.72
CA MET A 399 3.88 16.61 6.35
C MET A 399 4.54 17.96 6.08
N TRP A 400 5.76 17.94 5.55
CA TRP A 400 6.40 19.09 4.91
C TRP A 400 6.46 18.84 3.42
N MET A 401 6.06 19.81 2.61
CA MET A 401 6.11 19.70 1.15
C MET A 401 6.79 20.91 0.52
N GLN A 402 7.68 20.63 -0.42
CA GLN A 402 8.37 21.66 -1.21
C GLN A 402 7.39 22.49 -2.03
N GLY A 403 7.50 23.80 -1.94
CA GLY A 403 6.79 24.73 -2.78
C GLY A 403 7.43 24.90 -4.16
N TYR A 404 6.61 25.27 -5.13
CA TYR A 404 7.06 25.64 -6.48
C TYR A 404 6.15 26.70 -7.06
N ASP A 405 6.75 27.52 -7.92
CA ASP A 405 6.00 28.51 -8.70
C ASP A 405 4.87 27.85 -9.52
N GLY A 406 3.67 28.43 -9.45
CA GLY A 406 2.49 27.86 -10.09
C GLY A 406 1.82 26.73 -9.33
N ARG A 407 2.19 26.51 -8.06
CA ARG A 407 1.52 25.54 -7.19
C ARG A 407 0.34 26.16 -6.46
N GLU A 408 -0.74 25.41 -6.36
CA GLU A 408 -1.88 25.71 -5.52
C GLU A 408 -2.08 24.56 -4.52
N VAL A 409 -2.25 24.90 -3.24
CA VAL A 409 -2.45 23.93 -2.16
C VAL A 409 -3.86 24.04 -1.62
N PHE A 410 -4.44 22.90 -1.29
CA PHE A 410 -5.82 22.81 -0.80
C PHE A 410 -5.85 22.04 0.52
N ARG A 411 -6.69 22.54 1.40
CA ARG A 411 -7.25 21.78 2.50
C ARG A 411 -8.68 21.42 2.14
N ALA A 412 -9.04 20.16 2.20
CA ALA A 412 -10.38 19.66 1.89
C ALA A 412 -10.79 18.54 2.84
N LEU A 413 -12.04 18.17 2.78
CA LEU A 413 -12.59 16.97 3.40
C LEU A 413 -13.06 16.02 2.32
N SER A 414 -12.83 14.74 2.54
CA SER A 414 -13.27 13.63 1.70
C SER A 414 -14.31 12.78 2.42
N PRO A 415 -15.08 11.93 1.72
CA PRO A 415 -15.98 10.98 2.34
C PRO A 415 -15.30 10.14 3.42
N VAL A 416 -16.09 9.64 4.37
CA VAL A 416 -15.61 8.79 5.47
C VAL A 416 -14.98 7.50 4.94
N ASN A 417 -13.94 7.02 5.61
CA ASN A 417 -13.32 5.74 5.29
C ASN A 417 -13.95 4.63 6.16
N LEU A 418 -14.95 3.96 5.61
CA LEU A 418 -15.73 2.94 6.32
C LEU A 418 -15.02 1.59 6.51
N GLU A 419 -13.85 1.41 5.89
CA GLU A 419 -13.12 0.15 6.00
C GLU A 419 -12.62 -0.14 7.42
N TYR A 420 -12.37 0.93 8.18
CA TYR A 420 -11.89 0.83 9.55
C TYR A 420 -13.00 0.78 10.60
N GLU A 421 -14.26 1.02 10.23
CA GLU A 421 -15.43 0.98 11.10
C GLU A 421 -15.60 -0.36 11.81
N ARG A 422 -15.37 -1.45 11.07
CA ARG A 422 -15.60 -2.83 11.54
C ARG A 422 -14.62 -3.29 12.63
N LEU A 423 -13.61 -2.50 12.90
CA LEU A 423 -12.53 -2.83 13.83
C LEU A 423 -12.28 -1.69 14.82
N PRO A 424 -13.26 -1.29 15.64
CA PRO A 424 -13.17 -0.10 16.49
C PRO A 424 -11.98 -0.11 17.46
N LYS A 425 -11.48 -1.28 17.86
CA LYS A 425 -10.28 -1.39 18.70
C LYS A 425 -8.97 -1.03 17.98
N PHE A 426 -8.99 -0.92 16.64
CA PHE A 426 -7.83 -0.54 15.83
C PHE A 426 -7.91 0.89 15.35
N MET A 427 -9.03 1.53 15.56
CA MET A 427 -9.23 2.93 15.22
C MET A 427 -9.32 3.75 16.48
N PRO A 428 -8.62 4.87 16.53
CA PRO A 428 -8.61 5.72 17.71
C PRO A 428 -9.88 6.55 17.89
N TYR A 429 -10.85 6.48 16.95
CA TYR A 429 -12.10 7.25 17.01
C TYR A 429 -13.18 6.60 16.13
N ASN A 430 -14.42 7.10 16.21
CA ASN A 430 -15.51 6.64 15.34
C ASN A 430 -15.34 7.21 13.91
N VAL A 431 -14.84 6.38 12.99
CA VAL A 431 -14.58 6.79 11.61
C VAL A 431 -15.85 7.09 10.80
N GLU A 432 -17.01 6.55 11.18
CA GLU A 432 -18.27 6.85 10.49
C GLU A 432 -18.67 8.32 10.59
N GLU A 433 -18.26 8.97 11.66
CA GLU A 433 -18.64 10.35 11.96
C GLU A 433 -17.58 11.36 11.50
N GLN A 434 -16.42 10.88 11.04
CA GLN A 434 -15.28 11.73 10.74
C GLN A 434 -14.93 11.65 9.24
N PRO A 435 -15.05 12.75 8.49
CA PRO A 435 -14.55 12.82 7.13
C PRO A 435 -13.03 12.63 7.10
N VAL A 436 -12.53 12.10 5.99
CA VAL A 436 -11.09 11.96 5.79
C VAL A 436 -10.48 13.33 5.50
N LEU A 437 -9.45 13.69 6.25
CA LEU A 437 -8.69 14.92 6.07
C LEU A 437 -7.87 14.82 4.79
N THR A 438 -8.04 15.76 3.88
CA THR A 438 -7.46 15.68 2.54
C THR A 438 -6.62 16.92 2.23
N TYR A 439 -5.36 16.66 1.91
CA TYR A 439 -4.46 17.65 1.31
C TYR A 439 -4.36 17.41 -0.19
N VAL A 440 -4.44 18.49 -0.96
CA VAL A 440 -4.17 18.43 -2.41
C VAL A 440 -3.15 19.49 -2.78
N ALA A 441 -2.16 19.11 -3.60
CA ALA A 441 -1.28 20.06 -4.24
C ALA A 441 -1.46 19.99 -5.76
N ARG A 442 -1.98 21.03 -6.38
CA ARG A 442 -2.10 21.16 -7.82
C ARG A 442 -0.88 21.85 -8.39
N GLN A 443 -0.19 21.21 -9.30
CA GLN A 443 0.82 21.82 -10.14
C GLN A 443 0.23 22.11 -11.53
N HIS A 444 0.14 23.37 -11.88
CA HIS A 444 -0.16 23.76 -13.25
C HIS A 444 1.09 23.60 -14.11
N GLY A 445 0.92 22.93 -15.24
CA GLY A 445 2.03 22.53 -16.10
C GLY A 445 2.72 21.24 -15.62
N ASP A 446 3.95 21.06 -16.04
CA ASP A 446 4.75 19.84 -15.78
C ASP A 446 5.11 19.68 -14.29
N ALA A 447 4.80 18.54 -13.73
CA ALA A 447 5.19 18.13 -12.39
C ALA A 447 6.39 17.14 -12.40
N TRP A 448 7.12 17.05 -13.48
CA TRP A 448 8.35 16.27 -13.55
C TRP A 448 9.56 17.08 -13.09
N THR A 449 9.66 18.29 -13.61
CA THR A 449 10.72 19.26 -13.23
C THR A 449 10.40 20.04 -11.97
N LYS A 450 9.11 20.11 -11.60
CA LYS A 450 8.58 20.66 -10.36
C LYS A 450 7.86 19.55 -9.56
N PRO A 451 8.56 18.52 -9.09
CA PRO A 451 7.94 17.36 -8.47
C PRO A 451 7.28 17.69 -7.13
N TYR A 452 6.44 16.78 -6.65
CA TYR A 452 5.99 16.79 -5.27
C TYR A 452 7.10 16.13 -4.44
N VAL A 453 7.68 16.89 -3.52
CA VAL A 453 8.73 16.42 -2.63
C VAL A 453 8.26 16.63 -1.22
N ALA A 454 8.01 15.56 -0.50
CA ALA A 454 7.43 15.59 0.84
C ALA A 454 8.25 14.77 1.84
N VAL A 455 8.19 15.19 3.09
CA VAL A 455 8.62 14.43 4.26
C VAL A 455 7.42 14.26 5.18
N PHE A 456 7.21 13.05 5.71
CA PHE A 456 6.13 12.76 6.66
C PHE A 456 6.74 12.20 7.95
N GLU A 457 6.27 12.66 9.10
CA GLU A 457 6.67 12.16 10.41
C GLU A 457 5.45 11.87 11.27
N PRO A 458 5.21 10.59 11.63
CA PRO A 458 4.23 10.26 12.65
C PRO A 458 4.82 10.47 14.05
N SER A 459 4.08 11.16 14.91
CA SER A 459 4.45 11.39 16.31
C SER A 459 3.22 11.26 17.21
N ASP A 460 3.40 11.16 18.51
CA ASP A 460 2.30 11.20 19.46
C ASP A 460 2.63 12.03 20.72
N SER A 461 1.63 12.25 21.58
CA SER A 461 1.81 13.06 22.78
C SER A 461 2.81 12.47 23.79
N GLY A 462 3.09 11.17 23.76
CA GLY A 462 4.13 10.52 24.57
C GLY A 462 5.50 10.49 23.91
N GLU A 463 5.53 10.57 22.58
CA GLU A 463 6.72 10.53 21.73
C GLU A 463 6.61 11.64 20.67
N PRO A 464 6.92 12.89 21.04
CA PRO A 464 6.72 14.03 20.17
C PRO A 464 7.67 14.00 18.97
N SER A 465 7.29 14.73 17.91
CA SER A 465 8.11 14.91 16.71
C SER A 465 9.59 15.10 17.03
N GLU A 466 10.44 14.31 16.38
CA GLU A 466 11.90 14.41 16.47
C GLU A 466 12.47 15.45 15.50
N ILE A 467 11.72 15.80 14.45
CA ILE A 467 12.15 16.75 13.44
C ILE A 467 12.09 18.18 13.97
N GLN A 468 13.18 18.90 13.82
CA GLN A 468 13.28 20.34 14.09
C GLN A 468 12.93 21.15 12.83
N THR A 469 13.59 20.86 11.70
CA THR A 469 13.35 21.53 10.41
C THR A 469 13.47 20.57 9.25
N VAL A 470 12.69 20.85 8.19
CA VAL A 470 12.87 20.26 6.86
C VAL A 470 13.15 21.40 5.89
N GLU A 471 14.23 21.28 5.13
CA GLU A 471 14.64 22.23 4.11
C GLU A 471 14.79 21.50 2.78
N PHE A 472 14.31 22.10 1.71
CA PHE A 472 14.47 21.57 0.36
C PHE A 472 15.58 22.32 -0.37
N PHE A 473 16.45 21.58 -1.06
CA PHE A 473 17.56 22.17 -1.79
C PHE A 473 17.68 21.58 -3.20
N LYS A 474 18.36 22.32 -4.07
CA LYS A 474 18.61 21.87 -5.44
C LYS A 474 20.06 21.39 -5.57
N PRO A 475 20.31 20.08 -5.59
CA PRO A 475 21.64 19.56 -5.92
C PRO A 475 21.93 19.76 -7.40
N SER A 476 23.21 19.70 -7.78
CA SER A 476 23.57 19.56 -9.19
C SER A 476 23.06 18.21 -9.71
N GLY A 477 22.79 18.14 -10.99
CA GLY A 477 22.27 16.92 -11.64
C GLY A 477 20.93 17.18 -12.31
N LYS A 478 20.69 16.46 -13.40
CA LYS A 478 19.45 16.62 -14.17
C LYS A 478 18.27 16.10 -13.35
N ASP A 479 17.23 16.93 -13.20
CA ASP A 479 16.01 16.63 -12.45
C ASP A 479 16.25 16.15 -11.00
N ALA A 480 17.43 16.43 -10.44
CA ALA A 480 17.75 16.07 -9.07
C ALA A 480 17.00 16.95 -8.07
N VAL A 481 16.61 16.36 -6.95
CA VAL A 481 16.03 17.04 -5.78
C VAL A 481 16.81 16.66 -4.52
N GLY A 482 16.79 17.54 -3.53
CA GLY A 482 17.45 17.32 -2.25
C GLY A 482 16.58 17.74 -1.08
N ILE A 483 16.68 16.99 0.01
CA ILE A 483 15.99 17.24 1.26
C ILE A 483 17.01 17.23 2.38
N LYS A 484 16.95 18.22 3.27
CA LYS A 484 17.72 18.27 4.50
C LYS A 484 16.75 18.18 5.68
N VAL A 485 16.90 17.16 6.50
CA VAL A 485 16.12 16.95 7.71
C VAL A 485 17.04 17.17 8.90
N VAL A 486 16.71 18.15 9.74
CA VAL A 486 17.44 18.42 10.97
C VAL A 486 16.60 17.94 12.15
N MET A 487 17.18 17.10 12.98
CA MET A 487 16.55 16.54 14.17
C MET A 487 16.85 17.38 15.41
N LYS A 488 15.96 17.40 16.39
CA LYS A 488 16.13 18.07 17.68
C LYS A 488 17.34 17.59 18.49
N ASN A 489 17.77 16.35 18.26
CA ASN A 489 18.98 15.78 18.88
C ASN A 489 20.29 16.15 18.16
N GLY A 490 20.23 17.00 17.13
CA GLY A 490 21.37 17.44 16.33
C GLY A 490 21.74 16.57 15.13
N ARG A 491 21.10 15.40 14.95
CA ARG A 491 21.27 14.60 13.73
C ARG A 491 20.80 15.40 12.53
N THR A 492 21.55 15.32 11.43
CA THR A 492 21.20 15.95 10.16
C THR A 492 21.32 14.93 9.04
N ASP A 493 20.22 14.72 8.31
CA ASP A 493 20.15 13.86 7.16
C ASP A 493 20.02 14.68 5.88
N TYR A 494 20.83 14.35 4.88
CA TYR A 494 20.74 14.89 3.53
C TYR A 494 20.30 13.76 2.60
N ILE A 495 19.16 13.94 1.96
CA ILE A 495 18.59 13.00 1.00
C ILE A 495 18.77 13.58 -0.40
N PHE A 496 19.26 12.77 -1.32
CA PHE A 496 19.44 13.09 -2.73
C PHE A 496 18.61 12.11 -3.55
N SER A 497 17.88 12.61 -4.53
CA SER A 497 17.14 11.75 -5.47
C SER A 497 17.14 12.31 -6.87
N ALA A 498 17.22 11.40 -7.86
CA ALA A 498 17.08 11.72 -9.27
C ALA A 498 16.29 10.61 -10.00
N PRO A 499 15.66 10.90 -11.16
CA PRO A 499 14.88 9.89 -11.91
C PRO A 499 15.72 8.71 -12.40
N GLN A 500 17.01 8.88 -12.54
CA GLN A 500 17.97 7.87 -12.93
C GLN A 500 19.30 8.11 -12.23
N LYS A 501 20.18 7.12 -12.21
CA LYS A 501 21.51 7.25 -11.60
C LYS A 501 22.22 8.50 -12.12
N THR A 502 22.53 9.40 -11.20
CA THR A 502 23.00 10.76 -11.52
C THR A 502 24.06 11.19 -10.52
N LYS A 503 25.10 11.83 -11.02
CA LYS A 503 26.10 12.49 -10.18
C LYS A 503 25.51 13.77 -9.61
N MET A 504 25.28 13.80 -8.30
CA MET A 504 24.70 14.92 -7.58
C MET A 504 25.69 15.51 -6.59
N LYS A 505 25.70 16.86 -6.44
CA LYS A 505 26.58 17.57 -5.52
C LYS A 505 25.81 18.67 -4.79
N TYR A 506 26.06 18.83 -3.50
CA TYR A 506 25.54 19.93 -2.67
C TYR A 506 26.38 20.05 -1.39
N GLY A 507 26.75 21.29 -0.98
CA GLY A 507 27.44 21.56 0.28
C GLY A 507 28.73 20.73 0.50
N GLY A 508 29.51 20.47 -0.55
CA GLY A 508 30.70 19.62 -0.47
C GLY A 508 30.43 18.10 -0.57
N MET A 509 29.21 17.66 -0.39
CA MET A 509 28.80 16.26 -0.56
C MET A 509 28.68 15.89 -2.04
N LYS A 510 29.00 14.63 -2.38
CA LYS A 510 28.95 14.09 -3.75
C LYS A 510 28.40 12.68 -3.69
N VAL A 511 27.43 12.38 -4.51
CA VAL A 511 26.84 11.04 -4.67
C VAL A 511 26.67 10.71 -6.16
N ASP A 512 26.69 9.44 -6.51
CA ASP A 512 26.34 8.92 -7.87
C ASP A 512 25.28 7.84 -7.69
N ALA A 513 24.02 8.26 -7.71
CA ALA A 513 22.92 7.42 -7.25
C ALA A 513 21.57 7.83 -7.89
N VAL A 514 20.60 6.95 -7.78
CA VAL A 514 19.17 7.24 -7.91
C VAL A 514 18.63 7.84 -6.61
N TYR A 515 19.07 7.27 -5.48
CA TYR A 515 18.68 7.69 -4.15
C TYR A 515 19.84 7.51 -3.17
N ALA A 516 20.13 8.54 -2.39
CA ALA A 516 21.18 8.48 -1.38
C ALA A 516 20.79 9.24 -0.12
N ILE A 517 21.26 8.74 1.03
CA ILE A 517 21.10 9.37 2.34
C ILE A 517 22.49 9.52 2.97
N ILE A 518 22.83 10.76 3.35
CA ILE A 518 24.01 11.08 4.14
C ILE A 518 23.54 11.59 5.50
N SER A 519 23.83 10.84 6.57
CA SER A 519 23.47 11.16 7.95
C SER A 519 24.71 11.56 8.73
N ASN A 520 24.73 12.76 9.32
CA ASN A 520 25.89 13.29 10.06
C ASN A 520 27.22 13.12 9.32
N GLY A 521 27.20 13.36 8.01
CA GLY A 521 28.40 13.25 7.15
C GLY A 521 28.77 11.82 6.73
N LYS A 522 28.01 10.80 7.16
CA LYS A 522 28.21 9.39 6.76
C LYS A 522 27.14 8.96 5.78
N THR A 523 27.52 8.33 4.68
CA THR A 523 26.58 7.71 3.76
C THR A 523 25.96 6.46 4.40
N ILE A 524 24.64 6.46 4.63
CA ILE A 524 23.90 5.33 5.17
C ILE A 524 23.16 4.55 4.09
N LEU A 525 22.89 5.18 2.94
CA LEU A 525 22.31 4.55 1.76
C LEU A 525 22.80 5.26 0.51
N CYS A 526 23.12 4.51 -0.56
CA CYS A 526 23.50 5.06 -1.86
C CYS A 526 23.26 3.97 -2.94
N LYS A 527 22.23 4.16 -3.78
CA LYS A 527 21.81 3.19 -4.81
C LYS A 527 21.52 3.84 -6.17
#